data_1e1ebffdfa688196c1b018609a85aa60
#
_entry.id   1e1ebffdfa688196c1b018609a85aa60
#
_cell.length_a   1.000
_cell.length_b   1.000
_cell.length_c   1.000
_cell.angle_alpha   90.00
_cell.angle_beta   90.00
_cell.angle_gamma   90.00
#
_symmetry.space_group_name_H-M   'P 1'
#
loop_
_entity.id
_entity.type
_entity.pdbx_description
1 polymer ?
#
loop_
_entity_poly.entity_id
_entity_poly.type
_entity_poly.pdbx_seq_one_letter_code
_entity_poly.pdbx_strand_id
1 'polypeptide(L)'
;NCWDHDETEMSDWLWERKYEIDSLCYPVQFAYLLWKNTGRTDHFDDNFVKGLHTILNVWKTEQYHEEKSPYSFQRKGCYYTDTLSREGKGALVKSGVGLTWSGFRPSDDACIYGYLIPSNMFATVVLGYMETIAHEVLKDEALAAEAASLKKEIHDAIESMAIVDNYYYGKVYAYEVDGYGQYMLMDDANVPSL
;
A
#
# COMPACT_ATOMS: atom_id res chain seq x y z
N ASN A 1 -17.98 2.31 15.63
CA ASN A 1 -16.56 2.41 15.93
C ASN A 1 -16.24 1.55 17.15
N CYS A 2 -15.32 0.61 17.04
CA CYS A 2 -14.91 -0.25 18.15
C CYS A 2 -13.78 0.37 18.97
N TRP A 3 -13.16 1.45 18.49
CA TRP A 3 -12.01 2.10 19.12
C TRP A 3 -12.39 3.47 19.66
N ASP A 4 -12.80 3.55 20.91
CA ASP A 4 -13.22 4.80 21.58
C ASP A 4 -12.07 5.82 21.75
N HIS A 5 -10.83 5.39 21.54
CA HIS A 5 -9.63 6.21 21.72
C HIS A 5 -9.07 6.78 20.42
N ASP A 6 -9.68 6.45 19.27
CA ASP A 6 -9.27 7.01 17.99
C ASP A 6 -9.73 8.46 17.87
N GLU A 7 -8.79 9.35 17.64
CA GLU A 7 -9.06 10.78 17.41
C GLU A 7 -9.31 11.09 15.92
N THR A 8 -9.27 10.06 15.09
CA THR A 8 -9.48 10.15 13.65
C THR A 8 -10.97 10.09 13.34
N GLU A 9 -11.43 10.93 12.40
CA GLU A 9 -12.81 10.91 11.95
C GLU A 9 -13.23 9.52 11.41
N MET A 10 -14.28 8.96 11.99
CA MET A 10 -14.77 7.61 11.69
C MET A 10 -16.23 7.65 11.26
N SER A 11 -16.58 6.77 10.32
CA SER A 11 -17.99 6.50 9.96
C SER A 11 -18.47 5.19 10.58
N ASP A 12 -19.79 4.97 10.59
CA ASP A 12 -20.40 3.72 11.09
C ASP A 12 -19.98 2.48 10.26
N TRP A 13 -19.43 2.68 9.08
CA TRP A 13 -18.99 1.63 8.17
C TRP A 13 -17.52 1.25 8.34
N LEU A 14 -16.76 2.00 9.14
CA LEU A 14 -15.35 1.74 9.39
C LEU A 14 -15.18 1.05 10.74
N TRP A 15 -14.49 -0.08 10.72
CA TRP A 15 -14.06 -0.77 11.93
C TRP A 15 -12.87 -0.04 12.54
N GLU A 16 -11.86 0.24 11.72
CA GLU A 16 -10.62 0.93 12.06
C GLU A 16 -10.13 1.73 10.86
N ARG A 17 -9.41 2.81 11.08
CA ARG A 17 -8.90 3.67 10.02
C ARG A 17 -7.38 3.62 9.85
N LYS A 18 -6.72 2.60 10.36
CA LYS A 18 -5.33 2.35 10.03
C LYS A 18 -5.19 2.12 8.52
N TYR A 19 -4.24 2.81 7.89
CA TYR A 19 -3.99 2.67 6.46
C TYR A 19 -2.77 1.79 6.22
N GLU A 20 -2.99 0.72 5.49
CA GLU A 20 -2.04 -0.28 5.06
C GLU A 20 -2.22 -0.54 3.57
N ILE A 21 -1.11 -0.57 2.81
CA ILE A 21 -1.15 -0.83 1.36
C ILE A 21 -1.72 -2.22 1.07
N ASP A 22 -1.30 -3.23 1.82
CA ASP A 22 -1.70 -4.62 1.62
C ASP A 22 -3.20 -4.85 1.88
N SER A 23 -3.81 -4.11 2.79
CA SER A 23 -5.26 -4.13 3.01
C SER A 23 -6.05 -3.78 1.74
N LEU A 24 -5.49 -2.95 0.85
CA LEU A 24 -6.08 -2.66 -0.46
C LEU A 24 -5.72 -3.70 -1.53
N CYS A 25 -4.66 -4.46 -1.33
CA CYS A 25 -4.23 -5.51 -2.25
C CYS A 25 -5.12 -6.76 -2.19
N TYR A 26 -5.45 -7.21 -1.00
CA TYR A 26 -6.16 -8.47 -0.77
C TYR A 26 -7.51 -8.59 -1.49
N PRO A 27 -8.39 -7.58 -1.50
CA PRO A 27 -9.66 -7.68 -2.23
C PRO A 27 -9.49 -7.92 -3.73
N VAL A 28 -8.51 -7.26 -4.34
CA VAL A 28 -8.22 -7.42 -5.78
C VAL A 28 -7.61 -8.78 -6.07
N GLN A 29 -6.64 -9.22 -5.25
CA GLN A 29 -6.05 -10.55 -5.36
C GLN A 29 -7.12 -11.64 -5.22
N PHE A 30 -7.99 -11.53 -4.22
CA PHE A 30 -9.06 -12.51 -4.00
C PHE A 30 -10.02 -12.57 -5.20
N ALA A 31 -10.46 -11.43 -5.71
CA ALA A 31 -11.34 -11.37 -6.88
C ALA A 31 -10.69 -11.97 -8.14
N TYR A 32 -9.41 -11.66 -8.38
CA TYR A 32 -8.63 -12.22 -9.48
C TYR A 32 -8.51 -13.74 -9.36
N LEU A 33 -8.13 -14.27 -8.20
CA LEU A 33 -7.98 -15.70 -7.97
C LEU A 33 -9.31 -16.44 -8.05
N LEU A 34 -10.41 -15.86 -7.55
CA LEU A 34 -11.75 -16.42 -7.70
C LEU A 34 -12.10 -16.57 -9.18
N TRP A 35 -11.89 -15.56 -9.99
CA TRP A 35 -12.12 -15.61 -11.43
C TRP A 35 -11.25 -16.69 -12.11
N LYS A 36 -9.94 -16.66 -11.90
CA LYS A 36 -9.00 -17.58 -12.55
C LYS A 36 -9.27 -19.06 -12.18
N ASN A 37 -9.75 -19.34 -10.96
CA ASN A 37 -10.02 -20.71 -10.51
C ASN A 37 -11.43 -21.21 -10.83
N THR A 38 -12.41 -20.31 -10.99
CA THR A 38 -13.82 -20.71 -11.17
C THR A 38 -14.44 -20.28 -12.50
N GLY A 39 -13.80 -19.36 -13.22
CA GLY A 39 -14.35 -18.72 -14.42
C GLY A 39 -15.47 -17.70 -14.13
N ARG A 40 -15.85 -17.50 -12.86
CA ARG A 40 -16.90 -16.53 -12.48
C ARG A 40 -16.41 -15.11 -12.66
N THR A 41 -17.28 -14.25 -13.19
CA THR A 41 -17.03 -12.83 -13.42
C THR A 41 -18.11 -11.91 -12.83
N ASP A 42 -19.13 -12.48 -12.20
CA ASP A 42 -20.29 -11.73 -11.66
C ASP A 42 -19.96 -10.83 -10.49
N HIS A 43 -18.80 -10.99 -9.86
CA HIS A 43 -18.29 -10.13 -8.81
C HIS A 43 -17.55 -8.88 -9.33
N PHE A 44 -17.26 -8.81 -10.64
CA PHE A 44 -16.70 -7.60 -11.26
C PHE A 44 -17.80 -6.60 -11.64
N ASP A 45 -18.60 -6.23 -10.67
CA ASP A 45 -19.70 -5.27 -10.81
C ASP A 45 -19.22 -3.80 -10.76
N ASP A 46 -20.14 -2.86 -10.93
CA ASP A 46 -19.85 -1.43 -10.90
C ASP A 46 -19.21 -0.98 -9.57
N ASN A 47 -19.53 -1.64 -8.45
CA ASN A 47 -18.95 -1.32 -7.15
C ASN A 47 -17.47 -1.78 -7.09
N PHE A 48 -17.19 -2.96 -7.66
CA PHE A 48 -15.82 -3.44 -7.76
C PHE A 48 -14.97 -2.50 -8.62
N VAL A 49 -15.46 -2.12 -9.80
CA VAL A 49 -14.76 -1.17 -10.69
C VAL A 49 -14.50 0.16 -9.99
N LYS A 50 -15.49 0.68 -9.27
CA LYS A 50 -15.33 1.89 -8.43
C LYS A 50 -14.26 1.71 -7.35
N GLY A 51 -14.20 0.52 -6.77
CA GLY A 51 -13.15 0.14 -5.82
C GLY A 51 -11.77 0.20 -6.45
N LEU A 52 -11.57 -0.34 -7.67
CA LEU A 52 -10.30 -0.28 -8.38
C LEU A 52 -9.82 1.17 -8.60
N HIS A 53 -10.70 2.04 -9.09
CA HIS A 53 -10.36 3.46 -9.26
C HIS A 53 -10.03 4.15 -7.93
N THR A 54 -10.73 3.79 -6.84
CA THR A 54 -10.45 4.33 -5.51
C THR A 54 -9.06 3.90 -5.05
N ILE A 55 -8.68 2.63 -5.19
CA ILE A 55 -7.36 2.11 -4.84
C ILE A 55 -6.25 2.83 -5.64
N LEU A 56 -6.42 2.96 -6.96
CA LEU A 56 -5.46 3.67 -7.81
C LEU A 56 -5.28 5.13 -7.36
N ASN A 57 -6.37 5.82 -7.05
CA ASN A 57 -6.34 7.20 -6.56
C ASN A 57 -5.62 7.30 -5.21
N VAL A 58 -5.88 6.38 -4.28
CA VAL A 58 -5.20 6.37 -2.98
C VAL A 58 -3.69 6.19 -3.19
N TRP A 59 -3.26 5.17 -3.93
CA TRP A 59 -1.83 4.93 -4.14
C TRP A 59 -1.12 6.08 -4.85
N LYS A 60 -1.74 6.70 -5.86
CA LYS A 60 -1.20 7.90 -6.51
C LYS A 60 -1.14 9.13 -5.59
N THR A 61 -2.12 9.29 -4.72
CA THR A 61 -2.11 10.36 -3.72
C THR A 61 -0.97 10.14 -2.73
N GLU A 62 -0.81 8.91 -2.26
CA GLU A 62 0.20 8.54 -1.28
C GLU A 62 1.64 8.50 -1.84
N GLN A 63 1.84 8.51 -3.16
CA GLN A 63 3.15 8.82 -3.76
C GLN A 63 3.63 10.25 -3.43
N TYR A 64 2.69 11.13 -3.10
CA TYR A 64 2.91 12.52 -2.72
C TYR A 64 2.34 12.79 -1.30
N HIS A 65 2.62 11.87 -0.39
CA HIS A 65 2.03 11.87 0.95
C HIS A 65 2.14 13.22 1.64
N GLU A 66 3.33 13.85 1.63
CA GLU A 66 3.57 15.10 2.36
C GLU A 66 2.75 16.28 1.84
N GLU A 67 2.47 16.33 0.53
CA GLU A 67 1.81 17.45 -0.14
C GLU A 67 0.32 17.21 -0.42
N LYS A 68 -0.07 15.95 -0.66
CA LYS A 68 -1.41 15.67 -1.21
C LYS A 68 -2.28 14.82 -0.29
N SER A 69 -1.69 14.05 0.63
CA SER A 69 -2.48 13.13 1.45
C SER A 69 -3.34 13.91 2.46
N PRO A 70 -4.65 13.67 2.47
CA PRO A 70 -5.53 14.16 3.53
C PRO A 70 -5.55 13.22 4.75
N TYR A 71 -4.81 12.11 4.70
CA TYR A 71 -4.86 11.07 5.71
C TYR A 71 -4.12 11.48 6.97
N SER A 72 -4.74 11.17 8.10
CA SER A 72 -4.11 11.21 9.40
C SER A 72 -4.72 10.15 10.30
N PHE A 73 -3.96 9.66 11.25
CA PHE A 73 -4.43 8.72 12.25
C PHE A 73 -3.76 8.97 13.59
N GLN A 74 -4.57 9.12 14.63
CA GLN A 74 -4.11 9.23 16.02
C GLN A 74 -4.99 8.40 16.93
N ARG A 75 -4.35 7.72 17.88
CA ARG A 75 -4.99 6.96 18.95
C ARG A 75 -4.38 7.35 20.30
N LYS A 76 -5.21 7.62 21.29
CA LYS A 76 -4.78 7.96 22.64
C LYS A 76 -4.67 6.73 23.54
N GLY A 77 -3.74 6.79 24.51
CA GLY A 77 -3.62 5.78 25.54
C GLY A 77 -3.12 4.42 25.05
N CYS A 78 -2.47 4.38 23.87
CA CYS A 78 -1.91 3.20 23.25
C CYS A 78 -0.38 3.20 23.27
N TYR A 79 0.24 2.10 22.83
CA TYR A 79 1.67 2.07 22.54
C TYR A 79 2.02 2.99 21.39
N TYR A 80 3.26 3.49 21.35
CA TYR A 80 3.73 4.42 20.31
C TYR A 80 3.69 3.82 18.90
N THR A 81 3.71 2.49 18.77
CA THR A 81 3.59 1.77 17.48
C THR A 81 2.14 1.70 17.00
N ASP A 82 1.17 1.95 17.85
CA ASP A 82 -0.27 1.83 17.53
C ASP A 82 -0.92 3.17 17.17
N THR A 83 -0.10 4.19 16.93
CA THR A 83 -0.52 5.53 16.50
C THR A 83 0.55 6.15 15.60
N LEU A 84 0.17 7.14 14.79
CA LEU A 84 1.12 7.81 13.91
C LEU A 84 1.78 9.01 14.58
N SER A 85 3.06 9.19 14.29
CA SER A 85 3.84 10.38 14.68
C SER A 85 3.38 11.63 13.94
N ARG A 86 4.01 12.78 14.24
CA ARG A 86 3.79 14.05 13.51
C ARG A 86 2.31 14.45 13.44
N GLU A 87 1.61 14.39 14.60
CA GLU A 87 0.18 14.72 14.69
C GLU A 87 -0.71 13.88 13.77
N GLY A 88 -0.35 12.60 13.63
CA GLY A 88 -1.10 11.64 12.83
C GLY A 88 -0.66 11.53 11.38
N LYS A 89 0.30 12.32 10.91
CA LYS A 89 0.83 12.23 9.54
C LYS A 89 1.74 11.03 9.30
N GLY A 90 2.29 10.46 10.38
CA GLY A 90 3.19 9.32 10.29
C GLY A 90 4.61 9.66 9.85
N ALA A 91 5.31 8.67 9.30
CA ALA A 91 6.70 8.81 8.91
C ALA A 91 6.90 9.84 7.78
N LEU A 92 7.93 10.69 7.94
CA LEU A 92 8.33 11.63 6.89
C LEU A 92 8.95 10.89 5.71
N VAL A 93 8.49 11.20 4.50
CA VAL A 93 9.01 10.63 3.27
C VAL A 93 9.33 11.71 2.23
N LYS A 94 10.25 11.37 1.32
CA LYS A 94 10.48 12.16 0.12
C LYS A 94 9.42 11.82 -0.92
N SER A 95 8.47 12.72 -1.12
CA SER A 95 7.39 12.54 -2.07
C SER A 95 7.87 12.47 -3.54
N GLY A 96 7.07 11.84 -4.38
CA GLY A 96 7.29 11.81 -5.83
C GLY A 96 8.45 10.93 -6.28
N VAL A 97 8.88 9.99 -5.44
CA VAL A 97 9.94 9.01 -5.78
C VAL A 97 9.40 7.76 -6.48
N GLY A 98 8.10 7.66 -6.67
CA GLY A 98 7.44 6.53 -7.32
C GLY A 98 6.90 5.46 -6.37
N LEU A 99 7.34 5.42 -5.11
CA LEU A 99 6.78 4.53 -4.08
C LEU A 99 5.50 5.12 -3.49
N THR A 100 4.56 4.26 -3.07
CA THR A 100 3.37 4.67 -2.32
C THR A 100 3.58 4.49 -0.82
N TRP A 101 3.17 5.49 -0.03
CA TRP A 101 3.34 5.53 1.41
C TRP A 101 2.36 4.59 2.12
N SER A 102 2.77 4.03 3.27
CA SER A 102 1.93 3.26 4.19
C SER A 102 2.02 3.83 5.60
N GLY A 103 0.89 3.92 6.29
CA GLY A 103 0.88 4.33 7.69
C GLY A 103 1.33 3.23 8.61
N PHE A 104 0.86 2.03 8.33
CA PHE A 104 1.06 0.86 9.16
C PHE A 104 1.57 -0.33 8.35
N ARG A 105 2.13 -1.28 9.05
CA ARG A 105 2.59 -2.60 8.57
C ARG A 105 1.44 -3.62 8.67
N PRO A 106 1.54 -4.78 8.00
CA PRO A 106 0.61 -5.89 8.22
C PRO A 106 0.54 -6.41 9.66
N SER A 107 1.46 -6.00 10.53
CA SER A 107 1.46 -6.28 11.98
C SER A 107 0.66 -5.27 12.81
N ASP A 108 -0.01 -4.31 12.18
CA ASP A 108 -0.65 -3.15 12.81
C ASP A 108 0.29 -2.10 13.40
N ASP A 109 1.60 -2.30 13.34
CA ASP A 109 2.59 -1.34 13.83
C ASP A 109 2.84 -0.21 12.84
N ALA A 110 2.99 1.01 13.33
CA ALA A 110 3.30 2.18 12.51
C ALA A 110 4.64 2.04 11.77
N CYS A 111 4.67 2.36 10.49
CA CYS A 111 5.90 2.43 9.71
C CYS A 111 6.85 3.51 10.27
N ILE A 112 8.15 3.19 10.31
CA ILE A 112 9.20 4.10 10.77
C ILE A 112 9.66 5.00 9.62
N TYR A 113 9.80 4.45 8.41
CA TYR A 113 10.27 5.18 7.22
C TYR A 113 9.21 5.36 6.14
N GLY A 114 8.01 4.87 6.32
CA GLY A 114 6.82 5.18 5.53
C GLY A 114 6.70 4.47 4.18
N TYR A 115 7.77 4.21 3.45
CA TYR A 115 7.71 3.36 2.27
C TYR A 115 7.99 1.91 2.62
N LEU A 116 6.94 1.16 2.91
CA LEU A 116 6.99 -0.27 3.22
C LEU A 116 7.19 -1.07 1.93
N ILE A 117 8.37 -1.63 1.75
CA ILE A 117 8.78 -2.25 0.48
C ILE A 117 8.00 -3.53 0.16
N PRO A 118 7.81 -4.49 1.09
CA PRO A 118 7.02 -5.69 0.79
C PRO A 118 5.59 -5.36 0.32
N SER A 119 4.95 -4.37 0.93
CA SER A 119 3.60 -3.95 0.51
C SER A 119 3.61 -3.20 -0.83
N ASN A 120 4.65 -2.43 -1.15
CA ASN A 120 4.85 -1.84 -2.48
C ASN A 120 5.08 -2.95 -3.55
N MET A 121 5.82 -4.02 -3.22
CA MET A 121 5.95 -5.19 -4.10
C MET A 121 4.60 -5.88 -4.32
N PHE A 122 3.81 -6.06 -3.26
CA PHE A 122 2.49 -6.64 -3.39
C PHE A 122 1.56 -5.76 -4.24
N ALA A 123 1.64 -4.44 -4.10
CA ALA A 123 0.90 -3.51 -4.95
C ALA A 123 1.25 -3.68 -6.44
N THR A 124 2.54 -3.90 -6.79
CA THR A 124 2.92 -4.15 -8.20
C THR A 124 2.31 -5.42 -8.76
N VAL A 125 2.24 -6.50 -7.96
CA VAL A 125 1.58 -7.75 -8.35
C VAL A 125 0.08 -7.52 -8.58
N VAL A 126 -0.57 -6.83 -7.66
CA VAL A 126 -2.01 -6.56 -7.70
C VAL A 126 -2.36 -5.61 -8.85
N LEU A 127 -1.53 -4.63 -9.15
CA LEU A 127 -1.68 -3.78 -10.34
C LEU A 127 -1.62 -4.60 -11.64
N GLY A 128 -0.81 -5.65 -11.69
CA GLY A 128 -0.83 -6.62 -12.80
C GLY A 128 -2.15 -7.40 -12.88
N TYR A 129 -2.76 -7.73 -11.74
CA TYR A 129 -4.11 -8.33 -11.72
C TYR A 129 -5.18 -7.34 -12.19
N MET A 130 -5.11 -6.05 -11.76
CA MET A 130 -6.02 -5.01 -12.23
C MET A 130 -5.92 -4.81 -13.74
N GLU A 131 -4.69 -4.73 -14.29
CA GLU A 131 -4.42 -4.65 -15.72
C GLU A 131 -5.11 -5.80 -16.48
N THR A 132 -4.93 -7.04 -15.99
CA THR A 132 -5.51 -8.23 -16.59
C THR A 132 -7.03 -8.25 -16.50
N ILE A 133 -7.62 -7.91 -15.34
CA ILE A 133 -9.08 -7.82 -15.16
C ILE A 133 -9.66 -6.76 -16.10
N ALA A 134 -9.06 -5.57 -16.13
CA ALA A 134 -9.51 -4.47 -16.98
C ALA A 134 -9.51 -4.86 -18.46
N HIS A 135 -8.42 -5.46 -18.94
CA HIS A 135 -8.28 -5.86 -20.34
C HIS A 135 -9.18 -7.07 -20.70
N GLU A 136 -9.11 -8.17 -19.90
CA GLU A 136 -9.75 -9.44 -20.28
C GLU A 136 -11.25 -9.48 -19.95
N VAL A 137 -11.70 -8.85 -18.87
CA VAL A 137 -13.08 -8.94 -18.38
C VAL A 137 -13.87 -7.67 -18.63
N LEU A 138 -13.35 -6.52 -18.14
CA LEU A 138 -14.08 -5.26 -18.21
C LEU A 138 -14.02 -4.61 -19.59
N LYS A 139 -13.04 -4.97 -20.42
CA LYS A 139 -12.77 -4.33 -21.72
C LYS A 139 -12.50 -2.82 -21.60
N ASP A 140 -11.89 -2.42 -20.49
CA ASP A 140 -11.52 -1.05 -20.18
C ASP A 140 -10.01 -0.86 -20.36
N GLU A 141 -9.61 -0.48 -21.57
CA GLU A 141 -8.21 -0.26 -21.91
C GLU A 141 -7.60 0.96 -21.20
N ALA A 142 -8.42 1.92 -20.80
CA ALA A 142 -7.94 3.09 -20.07
C ALA A 142 -7.52 2.69 -18.64
N LEU A 143 -8.36 1.92 -17.95
CA LEU A 143 -8.05 1.36 -16.63
C LEU A 143 -6.85 0.42 -16.69
N ALA A 144 -6.76 -0.43 -17.73
CA ALA A 144 -5.63 -1.32 -17.93
C ALA A 144 -4.31 -0.55 -18.09
N ALA A 145 -4.30 0.49 -18.92
CA ALA A 145 -3.12 1.34 -19.13
C ALA A 145 -2.72 2.12 -17.87
N GLU A 146 -3.70 2.59 -17.10
CA GLU A 146 -3.48 3.29 -15.83
C GLU A 146 -2.83 2.36 -14.80
N ALA A 147 -3.33 1.15 -14.64
CA ALA A 147 -2.75 0.14 -13.73
C ALA A 147 -1.34 -0.26 -14.16
N ALA A 148 -1.13 -0.51 -15.46
CA ALA A 148 0.19 -0.84 -16.01
C ALA A 148 1.23 0.26 -15.81
N SER A 149 0.82 1.53 -15.97
CA SER A 149 1.70 2.68 -15.75
C SER A 149 2.14 2.78 -14.29
N LEU A 150 1.19 2.71 -13.35
CA LEU A 150 1.48 2.79 -11.92
C LEU A 150 2.31 1.59 -11.45
N LYS A 151 2.02 0.37 -11.96
CA LYS A 151 2.82 -0.83 -11.71
C LYS A 151 4.29 -0.61 -12.08
N LYS A 152 4.52 -0.09 -13.28
CA LYS A 152 5.88 0.18 -13.76
C LYS A 152 6.59 1.21 -12.89
N GLU A 153 5.91 2.30 -12.54
CA GLU A 153 6.46 3.37 -11.72
C GLU A 153 6.89 2.87 -10.33
N ILE A 154 6.02 2.13 -9.63
CA ILE A 154 6.35 1.56 -8.32
C ILE A 154 7.48 0.53 -8.43
N HIS A 155 7.44 -0.35 -9.43
CA HIS A 155 8.50 -1.33 -9.66
C HIS A 155 9.86 -0.67 -9.88
N ASP A 156 9.94 0.31 -10.79
CA ASP A 156 11.19 1.02 -11.07
C ASP A 156 11.73 1.74 -9.81
N ALA A 157 10.83 2.27 -8.98
CA ALA A 157 11.19 2.90 -7.72
C ALA A 157 11.75 1.89 -6.70
N ILE A 158 11.14 0.70 -6.57
CA ILE A 158 11.65 -0.39 -5.74
C ILE A 158 13.07 -0.76 -6.17
N GLU A 159 13.28 -1.02 -7.46
CA GLU A 159 14.59 -1.42 -8.00
C GLU A 159 15.67 -0.35 -7.80
N SER A 160 15.30 0.93 -7.81
CA SER A 160 16.25 2.03 -7.68
C SER A 160 16.59 2.41 -6.24
N MET A 161 15.69 2.15 -5.26
CA MET A 161 15.84 2.68 -3.91
C MET A 161 15.79 1.64 -2.81
N ALA A 162 15.21 0.47 -3.07
CA ALA A 162 15.01 -0.51 -2.01
C ALA A 162 16.13 -1.56 -1.93
N ILE A 163 17.00 -1.65 -2.93
CA ILE A 163 18.12 -2.59 -2.91
C ILE A 163 19.28 -1.97 -2.14
N VAL A 164 19.69 -2.62 -1.07
CA VAL A 164 20.76 -2.19 -0.18
C VAL A 164 21.85 -3.26 -0.05
N ASP A 165 23.08 -2.85 0.21
CA ASP A 165 24.19 -3.76 0.41
C ASP A 165 24.27 -4.20 1.88
N ASN A 166 24.09 -5.50 2.13
CA ASN A 166 24.26 -6.11 3.44
C ASN A 166 25.63 -6.83 3.51
N TYR A 167 26.35 -6.63 4.60
CA TYR A 167 27.70 -7.22 4.76
C TYR A 167 27.73 -8.74 4.65
N TYR A 168 26.68 -9.43 5.13
CA TYR A 168 26.64 -10.90 5.17
C TYR A 168 25.95 -11.53 3.95
N TYR A 169 24.96 -10.83 3.38
CA TYR A 169 24.06 -11.40 2.37
C TYR A 169 24.19 -10.75 0.99
N GLY A 170 25.07 -9.73 0.85
CA GLY A 170 25.19 -8.98 -0.39
C GLY A 170 23.97 -8.05 -0.59
N LYS A 171 23.46 -7.99 -1.80
CA LYS A 171 22.30 -7.17 -2.13
C LYS A 171 21.02 -7.81 -1.62
N VAL A 172 20.26 -7.07 -0.82
CA VAL A 172 18.96 -7.46 -0.28
C VAL A 172 17.96 -6.31 -0.45
N TYR A 173 16.68 -6.61 -0.46
CA TYR A 173 15.66 -5.57 -0.37
C TYR A 173 15.53 -5.07 1.07
N ALA A 174 15.47 -3.75 1.23
CA ALA A 174 15.10 -3.14 2.49
C ALA A 174 13.66 -3.49 2.87
N TYR A 175 13.34 -3.44 4.16
CA TYR A 175 11.97 -3.58 4.64
C TYR A 175 11.21 -2.24 4.52
N GLU A 176 11.83 -1.15 4.97
CA GLU A 176 11.31 0.20 4.78
C GLU A 176 12.40 1.14 4.29
N VAL A 177 11.99 2.17 3.52
CA VAL A 177 12.84 3.29 3.11
C VAL A 177 12.06 4.61 3.23
N ASP A 178 12.78 5.74 3.30
CA ASP A 178 12.18 7.09 3.40
C ASP A 178 12.30 7.93 2.11
N GLY A 179 13.04 7.41 1.12
CA GLY A 179 13.36 8.15 -0.11
C GLY A 179 14.47 9.20 0.04
N TYR A 180 14.95 9.48 1.26
CA TYR A 180 16.11 10.34 1.53
C TYR A 180 17.43 9.57 1.69
N GLY A 181 17.36 8.24 1.62
CA GLY A 181 18.51 7.34 1.75
C GLY A 181 18.57 6.59 3.09
N GLN A 182 17.58 6.75 3.95
CA GLN A 182 17.45 5.90 5.14
C GLN A 182 16.71 4.61 4.79
N TYR A 183 17.10 3.53 5.42
CA TYR A 183 16.45 2.23 5.28
C TYR A 183 16.54 1.42 6.57
N MET A 184 15.69 0.42 6.69
CA MET A 184 15.80 -0.59 7.72
C MET A 184 15.64 -1.99 7.13
N LEU A 185 16.30 -2.95 7.79
CA LEU A 185 16.11 -4.37 7.58
C LEU A 185 15.36 -4.92 8.80
N MET A 186 14.31 -5.67 8.56
CA MET A 186 13.43 -6.17 9.61
C MET A 186 12.79 -7.48 9.17
N ASP A 187 12.46 -8.31 10.15
CA ASP A 187 11.57 -9.46 10.01
C ASP A 187 10.31 -9.17 10.82
N ASP A 188 9.22 -8.88 10.16
CA ASP A 188 7.97 -8.49 10.78
C ASP A 188 6.78 -9.07 10.00
N ALA A 189 5.74 -9.51 10.71
CA ALA A 189 4.49 -10.05 10.15
C ALA A 189 4.70 -11.11 9.05
N ASN A 190 5.70 -11.96 9.19
CA ASN A 190 6.08 -12.99 8.22
C ASN A 190 6.51 -12.46 6.84
N VAL A 191 6.91 -11.21 6.75
CA VAL A 191 7.42 -10.56 5.53
C VAL A 191 8.82 -10.03 5.80
N PRO A 192 9.84 -10.89 5.85
CA PRO A 192 11.21 -10.48 6.11
C PRO A 192 11.80 -9.65 4.97
N SER A 193 12.86 -8.92 5.27
CA SER A 193 13.74 -8.36 4.24
C SER A 193 14.41 -9.50 3.46
N LEU A 194 14.30 -9.51 2.16
CA LEU A 194 14.81 -10.56 1.26
C LEU A 194 15.96 -10.07 0.39
#